data_09df5456ff094f4cdb57ba53015f6de3
#
_entry.id   09df5456ff094f4cdb57ba53015f6de3
#
_cell.length_a   1.000
_cell.length_b   1.000
_cell.length_c   1.000
_cell.angle_alpha   90.00
_cell.angle_beta   90.00
_cell.angle_gamma   90.00
#
_symmetry.space_group_name_H-M   'P 1'
#
loop_
_entity.id
_entity.type
_entity.pdbx_description
1 polymer ?
#
loop_
_entity_poly.entity_id
_entity_poly.type
_entity_poly.pdbx_seq_one_letter_code
_entity_poly.pdbx_strand_id
1 'polypeptide(L)'
;MPERRATILHADLDAFYASVEQRDDPRLRGRPVAVGGGVVLAASYEAKRRGVRTAMGGRQARIACPDLVVVPPRFEAYVDASRAVFDVFHETTPAVQGVSIDEAFLDVGGLHRLDATAPVDLAARLRARVREEVGLPITVGVARTPFLAKVASRVAKPDGLLLVPPDGEDAFLHPLPVELLWGVGEVTAARLRGYGLHTAGDVAALPEQVLVGVLGPAAGHHLHAVVHGRTPERVVTDRRRSSIGAQRALGPGPHAPTFVRSALLGLVDRVARRLREAHRTARTVVLRLRFADYTRATRSHSLPHATDSGERLAEAAAALLDQVAPLVRDRGLTLVGVALTNLGSDAAVQDVLPLEHADRAPLDAAADAVARRFGTGTVVRASLLRTGDGFAVPQLPD
;
A
#
# COMPACT_ATOMS: atom_id res chain seq x y z
N MET A 1 22.87 4.81 -30.75
CA MET A 1 22.22 4.85 -29.43
C MET A 1 21.22 3.70 -29.39
N PRO A 2 21.11 2.91 -28.28
CA PRO A 2 20.04 1.93 -28.22
C PRO A 2 18.69 2.65 -28.38
N GLU A 3 17.86 2.09 -29.23
CA GLU A 3 16.54 2.61 -29.53
C GLU A 3 15.72 2.70 -28.23
N ARG A 4 15.25 3.90 -27.86
CA ARG A 4 14.39 4.09 -26.69
C ARG A 4 13.04 3.43 -26.95
N ARG A 5 12.71 2.39 -26.20
CA ARG A 5 11.46 1.64 -26.38
C ARG A 5 10.57 1.75 -25.16
N ALA A 6 9.27 1.78 -25.37
CA ALA A 6 8.26 1.72 -24.31
C ALA A 6 8.05 0.24 -23.93
N THR A 7 8.81 -0.27 -22.97
CA THR A 7 8.79 -1.68 -22.55
C THR A 7 8.28 -1.89 -21.13
N ILE A 8 7.98 -0.82 -20.41
CA ILE A 8 7.45 -0.92 -19.04
C ILE A 8 5.94 -0.83 -19.08
N LEU A 9 5.29 -1.84 -18.52
CA LEU A 9 3.86 -1.86 -18.28
C LEU A 9 3.58 -1.47 -16.82
N HIS A 10 2.57 -0.67 -16.57
CA HIS A 10 1.93 -0.53 -15.26
C HIS A 10 0.51 -1.08 -15.36
N ALA A 11 0.27 -2.19 -14.69
CA ALA A 11 -1.01 -2.87 -14.62
C ALA A 11 -1.67 -2.58 -13.27
N ASP A 12 -2.95 -2.15 -13.28
CA ASP A 12 -3.67 -1.68 -12.10
C ASP A 12 -5.15 -2.09 -12.20
N LEU A 13 -5.61 -2.92 -11.27
CA LEU A 13 -6.99 -3.40 -11.21
C LEU A 13 -7.97 -2.26 -10.95
N ASP A 14 -9.03 -2.23 -11.70
CA ASP A 14 -10.02 -1.17 -11.64
C ASP A 14 -10.98 -1.33 -10.46
N ALA A 15 -10.97 -0.36 -9.52
CA ALA A 15 -11.82 -0.35 -8.33
C ALA A 15 -11.78 -1.70 -7.57
N PHE A 16 -10.61 -2.28 -7.42
CA PHE A 16 -10.32 -3.68 -7.11
C PHE A 16 -11.33 -4.36 -6.19
N TYR A 17 -11.46 -3.96 -4.93
CA TYR A 17 -12.40 -4.63 -4.01
C TYR A 17 -13.84 -4.58 -4.48
N ALA A 18 -14.28 -3.43 -5.01
CA ALA A 18 -15.64 -3.32 -5.52
C ALA A 18 -15.86 -4.18 -6.77
N SER A 19 -14.85 -4.32 -7.62
CA SER A 19 -14.91 -5.19 -8.80
C SER A 19 -14.96 -6.68 -8.42
N VAL A 20 -14.25 -7.10 -7.36
CA VAL A 20 -14.38 -8.47 -6.81
C VAL A 20 -15.80 -8.72 -6.29
N GLU A 21 -16.38 -7.76 -5.55
CA GLU A 21 -17.77 -7.91 -5.08
C GLU A 21 -18.77 -7.99 -6.24
N GLN A 22 -18.61 -7.14 -7.28
CA GLN A 22 -19.47 -7.17 -8.46
C GLN A 22 -19.26 -8.42 -9.34
N ARG A 23 -18.05 -9.02 -9.33
CA ARG A 23 -17.76 -10.29 -9.98
C ARG A 23 -18.52 -11.44 -9.31
N ASP A 24 -18.40 -11.51 -7.97
CA ASP A 24 -18.87 -12.64 -7.16
C ASP A 24 -20.39 -12.57 -6.90
N ASP A 25 -20.98 -11.37 -6.85
CA ASP A 25 -22.43 -11.18 -6.72
C ASP A 25 -23.00 -10.42 -7.93
N PRO A 26 -23.63 -11.14 -8.89
CA PRO A 26 -24.25 -10.52 -10.07
C PRO A 26 -25.28 -9.43 -9.77
N ARG A 27 -25.89 -9.43 -8.56
CA ARG A 27 -26.88 -8.42 -8.15
C ARG A 27 -26.24 -7.04 -7.91
N LEU A 28 -24.93 -6.98 -7.78
CA LEU A 28 -24.15 -5.75 -7.58
C LEU A 28 -23.65 -5.13 -8.90
N ARG A 29 -23.73 -5.87 -10.01
CA ARG A 29 -23.25 -5.41 -11.32
C ARG A 29 -24.02 -4.20 -11.80
N GLY A 30 -23.29 -3.17 -12.28
CA GLY A 30 -23.86 -1.93 -12.75
C GLY A 30 -24.47 -1.03 -11.67
N ARG A 31 -24.39 -1.42 -10.41
CA ARG A 31 -24.90 -0.64 -9.28
C ARG A 31 -23.78 0.17 -8.60
N PRO A 32 -24.10 1.30 -7.97
CA PRO A 32 -23.15 2.02 -7.13
C PRO A 32 -22.86 1.20 -5.86
N VAL A 33 -21.66 0.61 -5.80
CA VAL A 33 -21.20 -0.23 -4.68
C VAL A 33 -20.03 0.44 -3.96
N ALA A 34 -20.06 0.42 -2.65
CA ALA A 34 -18.93 0.75 -1.79
C ALA A 34 -18.58 -0.42 -0.87
N VAL A 35 -17.32 -0.81 -0.83
CA VAL A 35 -16.80 -1.77 0.13
C VAL A 35 -16.37 -1.03 1.38
N GLY A 36 -16.84 -1.46 2.55
CA GLY A 36 -16.48 -0.87 3.83
C GLY A 36 -17.62 -0.88 4.83
N GLY A 37 -17.45 -0.19 5.95
CA GLY A 37 -18.48 -0.06 6.99
C GLY A 37 -18.56 1.37 7.48
N GLY A 38 -17.58 1.82 8.27
CA GLY A 38 -17.48 3.22 8.75
C GLY A 38 -16.85 4.16 7.72
N VAL A 39 -15.94 3.63 6.89
CA VAL A 39 -15.19 4.35 5.86
C VAL A 39 -15.22 3.53 4.56
N VAL A 40 -15.29 4.20 3.43
CA VAL A 40 -15.21 3.59 2.10
C VAL A 40 -13.77 3.13 1.84
N LEU A 41 -13.56 1.81 1.71
CA LEU A 41 -12.27 1.22 1.34
C LEU A 41 -12.07 1.23 -0.17
N ALA A 42 -13.13 0.92 -0.93
CA ALA A 42 -13.17 1.00 -2.38
C ALA A 42 -14.59 1.34 -2.84
N ALA A 43 -14.69 1.99 -3.99
CA ALA A 43 -15.98 2.34 -4.61
C ALA A 43 -15.99 1.94 -6.08
N SER A 44 -17.09 1.35 -6.56
CA SER A 44 -17.29 1.04 -7.97
C SER A 44 -17.32 2.32 -8.81
N TYR A 45 -17.12 2.21 -10.12
CA TYR A 45 -17.14 3.38 -10.99
C TYR A 45 -18.52 4.05 -11.03
N GLU A 46 -19.60 3.29 -10.86
CA GLU A 46 -20.96 3.82 -10.72
C GLU A 46 -21.07 4.72 -9.48
N ALA A 47 -20.47 4.29 -8.35
CA ALA A 47 -20.43 5.09 -7.13
C ALA A 47 -19.50 6.31 -7.28
N LYS A 48 -18.31 6.13 -7.92
CA LYS A 48 -17.36 7.24 -8.17
C LYS A 48 -17.95 8.34 -9.02
N ARG A 49 -18.73 8.01 -10.07
CA ARG A 49 -19.45 8.99 -10.91
C ARG A 49 -20.47 9.83 -10.13
N ARG A 50 -20.97 9.31 -9.01
CA ARG A 50 -21.88 10.03 -8.09
C ARG A 50 -21.17 10.73 -6.94
N GLY A 51 -19.83 10.86 -7.00
CA GLY A 51 -19.01 11.59 -6.03
C GLY A 51 -18.54 10.78 -4.82
N VAL A 52 -18.78 9.47 -4.77
CA VAL A 52 -18.24 8.62 -3.70
C VAL A 52 -16.73 8.42 -3.92
N ARG A 53 -15.93 8.63 -2.87
CA ARG A 53 -14.46 8.53 -2.92
C ARG A 53 -13.95 7.58 -1.84
N THR A 54 -12.81 6.96 -2.11
CA THR A 54 -12.07 6.18 -1.11
C THR A 54 -11.70 7.07 0.08
N ALA A 55 -11.69 6.50 1.28
CA ALA A 55 -11.51 7.15 2.57
C ALA A 55 -12.67 8.08 3.02
N MET A 56 -13.73 8.25 2.22
CA MET A 56 -14.94 8.99 2.60
C MET A 56 -15.67 8.27 3.74
N GLY A 57 -16.18 9.03 4.71
CA GLY A 57 -17.04 8.48 5.78
C GLY A 57 -18.35 7.91 5.20
N GLY A 58 -18.83 6.79 5.75
CA GLY A 58 -20.01 6.10 5.21
C GLY A 58 -21.29 6.97 5.18
N ARG A 59 -21.47 7.89 6.14
CA ARG A 59 -22.59 8.86 6.11
C ARG A 59 -22.47 9.82 4.94
N GLN A 60 -21.28 10.37 4.71
CA GLN A 60 -21.01 11.29 3.61
C GLN A 60 -21.18 10.60 2.27
N ALA A 61 -20.73 9.33 2.15
CA ALA A 61 -20.92 8.53 0.94
C ALA A 61 -22.39 8.31 0.59
N ARG A 62 -23.27 8.06 1.59
CA ARG A 62 -24.72 7.92 1.38
C ARG A 62 -25.40 9.24 1.03
N ILE A 63 -24.89 10.36 1.52
CA ILE A 63 -25.40 11.70 1.10
C ILE A 63 -25.06 11.93 -0.37
N ALA A 64 -23.83 11.61 -0.80
CA ALA A 64 -23.42 11.74 -2.20
C ALA A 64 -24.12 10.78 -3.15
N CYS A 65 -24.47 9.58 -2.67
CA CYS A 65 -25.13 8.53 -3.44
C CYS A 65 -26.20 7.83 -2.58
N PRO A 66 -27.46 8.30 -2.58
CA PRO A 66 -28.52 7.77 -1.72
C PRO A 66 -28.85 6.28 -1.94
N ASP A 67 -28.70 5.77 -3.17
CA ASP A 67 -28.89 4.37 -3.55
C ASP A 67 -27.61 3.52 -3.46
N LEU A 68 -26.58 4.02 -2.76
CA LEU A 68 -25.30 3.33 -2.56
C LEU A 68 -25.51 2.00 -1.82
N VAL A 69 -25.08 0.92 -2.46
CA VAL A 69 -24.98 -0.40 -1.82
C VAL A 69 -23.66 -0.51 -1.07
N VAL A 70 -23.73 -0.63 0.25
CA VAL A 70 -22.54 -0.81 1.08
C VAL A 70 -22.41 -2.27 1.46
N VAL A 71 -21.26 -2.88 1.13
CA VAL A 71 -20.95 -4.27 1.44
C VAL A 71 -19.77 -4.37 2.40
N PRO A 72 -19.75 -5.34 3.33
CA PRO A 72 -18.60 -5.56 4.20
C PRO A 72 -17.41 -6.09 3.39
N PRO A 73 -16.16 -5.79 3.80
CA PRO A 73 -14.99 -6.29 3.09
C PRO A 73 -14.77 -7.79 3.30
N ARG A 74 -14.45 -8.51 2.22
CA ARG A 74 -14.07 -9.93 2.20
C ARG A 74 -12.58 -10.05 1.85
N PHE A 75 -11.70 -9.75 2.79
CA PHE A 75 -10.26 -9.66 2.53
C PHE A 75 -9.63 -10.93 1.97
N GLU A 76 -10.11 -12.12 2.35
CA GLU A 76 -9.63 -13.39 1.80
C GLU A 76 -9.91 -13.47 0.30
N ALA A 77 -11.13 -13.15 -0.15
CA ALA A 77 -11.48 -13.12 -1.56
C ALA A 77 -10.61 -12.12 -2.36
N TYR A 78 -10.22 -10.99 -1.74
CA TYR A 78 -9.34 -10.03 -2.39
C TYR A 78 -7.90 -10.55 -2.49
N VAL A 79 -7.40 -11.23 -1.45
CA VAL A 79 -6.08 -11.88 -1.49
C VAL A 79 -6.02 -12.95 -2.56
N ASP A 80 -7.05 -13.80 -2.66
CA ASP A 80 -7.10 -14.87 -3.65
C ASP A 80 -7.17 -14.30 -5.08
N ALA A 81 -8.01 -13.27 -5.29
CA ALA A 81 -8.07 -12.59 -6.58
C ALA A 81 -6.73 -11.90 -6.94
N SER A 82 -6.08 -11.26 -5.97
CA SER A 82 -4.76 -10.67 -6.15
C SER A 82 -3.72 -11.70 -6.57
N ARG A 83 -3.66 -12.86 -5.88
CA ARG A 83 -2.73 -13.95 -6.22
C ARG A 83 -2.94 -14.42 -7.65
N ALA A 84 -4.18 -14.72 -8.04
CA ALA A 84 -4.48 -15.15 -9.40
C ALA A 84 -4.05 -14.12 -10.46
N VAL A 85 -4.20 -12.82 -10.18
CA VAL A 85 -3.71 -11.75 -11.08
C VAL A 85 -2.19 -11.71 -11.13
N PHE A 86 -1.51 -11.84 -9.98
CA PHE A 86 -0.05 -11.87 -9.95
C PHE A 86 0.53 -13.11 -10.63
N ASP A 87 -0.16 -14.25 -10.60
CA ASP A 87 0.22 -15.44 -11.38
C ASP A 87 0.23 -15.11 -12.89
N VAL A 88 -0.82 -14.43 -13.40
CA VAL A 88 -0.85 -13.96 -14.80
C VAL A 88 0.31 -12.98 -15.09
N PHE A 89 0.66 -12.10 -14.15
CA PHE A 89 1.80 -11.20 -14.31
C PHE A 89 3.13 -11.96 -14.44
N HIS A 90 3.39 -12.92 -13.54
CA HIS A 90 4.60 -13.71 -13.54
C HIS A 90 4.71 -14.64 -14.75
N GLU A 91 3.61 -15.15 -15.28
CA GLU A 91 3.57 -15.89 -16.54
C GLU A 91 3.80 -14.98 -17.75
N THR A 92 3.49 -13.69 -17.66
CA THR A 92 3.75 -12.73 -18.73
C THR A 92 5.23 -12.36 -18.80
N THR A 93 5.89 -12.13 -17.65
CA THR A 93 7.32 -11.79 -17.56
C THR A 93 7.88 -12.13 -16.18
N PRO A 94 9.15 -12.56 -16.06
CA PRO A 94 9.80 -12.72 -14.76
C PRO A 94 10.11 -11.39 -14.05
N ALA A 95 10.12 -10.27 -14.80
CA ALA A 95 10.46 -8.96 -14.27
C ALA A 95 9.20 -8.21 -13.78
N VAL A 96 8.66 -8.67 -12.67
CA VAL A 96 7.47 -8.09 -12.00
C VAL A 96 7.88 -7.41 -10.70
N GLN A 97 7.45 -6.15 -10.52
CA GLN A 97 7.56 -5.40 -9.27
C GLN A 97 6.16 -5.09 -8.75
N GLY A 98 5.72 -5.80 -7.73
CA GLY A 98 4.49 -5.48 -7.02
C GLY A 98 4.59 -4.12 -6.31
N VAL A 99 3.56 -3.29 -6.48
CA VAL A 99 3.43 -1.98 -5.81
C VAL A 99 2.39 -2.06 -4.71
N SER A 100 1.26 -2.72 -4.98
CA SER A 100 0.20 -3.04 -4.03
C SER A 100 -0.42 -4.40 -4.39
N ILE A 101 -1.44 -4.85 -3.66
CA ILE A 101 -2.15 -6.09 -3.97
C ILE A 101 -2.97 -6.03 -5.27
N ASP A 102 -3.09 -4.87 -5.89
CA ASP A 102 -3.88 -4.61 -7.09
C ASP A 102 -3.09 -3.96 -8.22
N GLU A 103 -1.79 -3.66 -8.02
CA GLU A 103 -0.98 -3.01 -9.05
C GLU A 103 0.47 -3.51 -9.08
N ALA A 104 1.05 -3.57 -10.28
CA ALA A 104 2.44 -3.94 -10.50
C ALA A 104 3.04 -3.21 -11.71
N PHE A 105 4.37 -3.08 -11.70
CA PHE A 105 5.16 -2.81 -12.90
C PHE A 105 5.70 -4.11 -13.47
N LEU A 106 5.68 -4.22 -14.80
CA LEU A 106 6.22 -5.35 -15.54
C LEU A 106 7.20 -4.82 -16.60
N ASP A 107 8.40 -5.39 -16.68
CA ASP A 107 9.31 -5.11 -17.79
C ASP A 107 9.22 -6.24 -18.81
N VAL A 108 8.77 -5.92 -20.02
CA VAL A 108 8.63 -6.85 -21.14
C VAL A 108 9.72 -6.66 -22.20
N GLY A 109 10.71 -5.78 -21.95
CA GLY A 109 11.78 -5.49 -22.91
C GLY A 109 12.64 -6.70 -23.29
N GLY A 110 12.79 -7.67 -22.36
CA GLY A 110 13.49 -8.92 -22.64
C GLY A 110 12.75 -9.85 -23.59
N LEU A 111 11.44 -9.84 -23.58
CA LEU A 111 10.59 -10.75 -24.36
C LEU A 111 10.62 -10.41 -25.85
N HIS A 112 10.78 -9.14 -26.20
CA HIS A 112 10.86 -8.70 -27.60
C HIS A 112 12.04 -9.32 -28.39
N ARG A 113 13.05 -9.83 -27.68
CA ARG A 113 14.17 -10.58 -28.31
C ARG A 113 13.78 -12.01 -28.69
N LEU A 114 12.76 -12.56 -28.07
CA LEU A 114 12.29 -13.93 -28.25
C LEU A 114 11.06 -14.00 -29.16
N ASP A 115 10.21 -12.99 -29.06
CA ASP A 115 8.98 -12.85 -29.85
C ASP A 115 8.90 -11.37 -30.31
N ALA A 116 8.73 -11.15 -31.63
CA ALA A 116 8.59 -9.81 -32.22
C ALA A 116 7.30 -9.08 -31.79
N THR A 117 6.56 -9.60 -30.83
CA THR A 117 5.32 -9.03 -30.32
C THR A 117 5.59 -7.66 -29.69
N ALA A 118 4.85 -6.63 -30.11
CA ALA A 118 4.99 -5.31 -29.54
C ALA A 118 4.55 -5.27 -28.06
N PRO A 119 5.19 -4.44 -27.19
CA PRO A 119 4.80 -4.32 -25.78
C PRO A 119 3.33 -3.98 -25.57
N VAL A 120 2.70 -3.22 -26.48
CA VAL A 120 1.27 -2.88 -26.41
C VAL A 120 0.39 -4.13 -26.67
N ASP A 121 0.80 -5.03 -27.54
CA ASP A 121 0.05 -6.27 -27.80
C ASP A 121 0.18 -7.24 -26.61
N LEU A 122 1.36 -7.30 -25.96
CA LEU A 122 1.54 -8.03 -24.71
C LEU A 122 0.63 -7.48 -23.59
N ALA A 123 0.53 -6.15 -23.50
CA ALA A 123 -0.39 -5.51 -22.55
C ALA A 123 -1.87 -5.82 -22.88
N ALA A 124 -2.26 -5.85 -24.14
CA ALA A 124 -3.60 -6.24 -24.55
C ALA A 124 -3.91 -7.72 -24.21
N ARG A 125 -2.96 -8.63 -24.48
CA ARG A 125 -3.08 -10.05 -24.10
C ARG A 125 -3.17 -10.21 -22.59
N LEU A 126 -2.35 -9.52 -21.80
CA LEU A 126 -2.41 -9.54 -20.33
C LEU A 126 -3.80 -9.11 -19.82
N ARG A 127 -4.35 -8.03 -20.36
CA ARG A 127 -5.70 -7.56 -20.00
C ARG A 127 -6.78 -8.59 -20.33
N ALA A 128 -6.71 -9.21 -21.52
CA ALA A 128 -7.63 -10.27 -21.93
C ALA A 128 -7.56 -11.46 -20.97
N ARG A 129 -6.35 -11.93 -20.65
CA ARG A 129 -6.12 -13.06 -19.74
C ARG A 129 -6.66 -12.76 -18.32
N VAL A 130 -6.37 -11.59 -17.75
CA VAL A 130 -6.92 -11.23 -16.42
C VAL A 130 -8.45 -11.22 -16.45
N ARG A 131 -9.07 -10.76 -17.54
CA ARG A 131 -10.53 -10.78 -17.68
C ARG A 131 -11.07 -12.20 -17.81
N GLU A 132 -10.44 -13.05 -18.59
CA GLU A 132 -10.89 -14.44 -18.85
C GLU A 132 -10.64 -15.35 -17.65
N GLU A 133 -9.44 -15.29 -17.04
CA GLU A 133 -9.02 -16.21 -15.99
C GLU A 133 -9.46 -15.75 -14.60
N VAL A 134 -9.48 -14.44 -14.34
CA VAL A 134 -9.79 -13.89 -13.01
C VAL A 134 -11.14 -13.17 -12.96
N GLY A 135 -11.67 -12.75 -14.10
CA GLY A 135 -12.96 -12.06 -14.19
C GLY A 135 -12.93 -10.60 -13.74
N LEU A 136 -11.76 -9.95 -13.74
CA LEU A 136 -11.60 -8.57 -13.27
C LEU A 136 -11.17 -7.61 -14.39
N PRO A 137 -11.67 -6.35 -14.37
CA PRO A 137 -11.18 -5.31 -15.25
C PRO A 137 -9.82 -4.80 -14.78
N ILE A 138 -8.91 -4.60 -15.73
CA ILE A 138 -7.57 -4.09 -15.44
C ILE A 138 -7.16 -3.04 -16.47
N THR A 139 -6.62 -1.93 -16.01
CA THR A 139 -6.08 -0.87 -16.85
C THR A 139 -4.57 -0.99 -16.94
N VAL A 140 -4.02 -0.85 -18.15
CA VAL A 140 -2.57 -0.95 -18.39
C VAL A 140 -2.07 0.32 -19.11
N GLY A 141 -1.02 0.91 -18.54
CA GLY A 141 -0.22 1.94 -19.20
C GLY A 141 1.10 1.35 -19.68
N VAL A 142 1.51 1.70 -20.89
CA VAL A 142 2.77 1.23 -21.52
C VAL A 142 3.64 2.44 -21.80
N ALA A 143 4.87 2.46 -21.28
CA ALA A 143 5.80 3.56 -21.48
C ALA A 143 7.27 3.13 -21.33
N ARG A 144 8.19 4.05 -21.50
CA ARG A 144 9.64 3.83 -21.34
C ARG A 144 10.05 3.73 -19.86
N THR A 145 9.35 4.43 -18.99
CA THR A 145 9.68 4.48 -17.55
C THR A 145 8.51 4.05 -16.68
N PRO A 146 8.75 3.50 -15.47
CA PRO A 146 7.68 3.19 -14.51
C PRO A 146 6.80 4.41 -14.18
N PHE A 147 7.39 5.60 -14.08
CA PHE A 147 6.65 6.84 -13.83
C PHE A 147 5.61 7.10 -14.92
N LEU A 148 6.03 7.13 -16.18
CA LEU A 148 5.13 7.39 -17.31
C LEU A 148 4.09 6.29 -17.49
N ALA A 149 4.49 5.02 -17.33
CA ALA A 149 3.55 3.89 -17.40
C ALA A 149 2.43 3.99 -16.34
N LYS A 150 2.79 4.42 -15.11
CA LYS A 150 1.79 4.63 -14.04
C LYS A 150 0.89 5.83 -14.31
N VAL A 151 1.42 6.92 -14.84
CA VAL A 151 0.60 8.08 -15.26
C VAL A 151 -0.32 7.69 -16.41
N ALA A 152 0.20 6.93 -17.40
CA ALA A 152 -0.60 6.45 -18.53
C ALA A 152 -1.76 5.55 -18.09
N SER A 153 -1.53 4.59 -17.19
CA SER A 153 -2.61 3.75 -16.67
C SER A 153 -3.66 4.58 -15.91
N ARG A 154 -3.22 5.60 -15.13
CA ARG A 154 -4.13 6.49 -14.41
C ARG A 154 -5.04 7.29 -15.34
N VAL A 155 -4.49 7.78 -16.46
CA VAL A 155 -5.25 8.50 -17.50
C VAL A 155 -6.20 7.58 -18.24
N ALA A 156 -5.78 6.33 -18.49
CA ALA A 156 -6.56 5.35 -19.24
C ALA A 156 -7.73 4.73 -18.45
N LYS A 157 -7.79 4.88 -17.10
CA LYS A 157 -8.87 4.31 -16.28
C LYS A 157 -10.24 4.85 -16.63
N PRO A 158 -11.30 4.02 -16.63
CA PRO A 158 -11.30 2.59 -16.34
C PRO A 158 -11.10 1.70 -17.57
N ASP A 159 -10.63 0.47 -17.34
CA ASP A 159 -10.55 -0.63 -18.29
C ASP A 159 -9.88 -0.24 -19.61
N GLY A 160 -8.84 0.59 -19.50
CA GLY A 160 -8.13 1.17 -20.62
C GLY A 160 -6.77 0.52 -20.90
N LEU A 161 -6.22 0.85 -22.05
CA LEU A 161 -4.86 0.57 -22.46
C LEU A 161 -4.30 1.83 -23.13
N LEU A 162 -3.18 2.35 -22.64
CA LEU A 162 -2.57 3.55 -23.18
C LEU A 162 -1.07 3.35 -23.36
N LEU A 163 -0.61 3.51 -24.59
CA LEU A 163 0.81 3.56 -24.95
C LEU A 163 1.26 5.03 -25.01
N VAL A 164 2.34 5.34 -24.30
CA VAL A 164 3.08 6.60 -24.44
C VAL A 164 4.36 6.31 -25.22
N PRO A 165 4.43 6.68 -26.51
CA PRO A 165 5.62 6.44 -27.32
C PRO A 165 6.77 7.36 -26.84
N PRO A 166 8.04 6.94 -26.98
CA PRO A 166 9.20 7.68 -26.47
C PRO A 166 9.37 9.09 -27.06
N ASP A 167 8.94 9.29 -28.28
CA ASP A 167 8.95 10.59 -29.01
C ASP A 167 7.75 11.48 -28.66
N GLY A 168 6.74 10.94 -27.97
CA GLY A 168 5.53 11.62 -27.53
C GLY A 168 5.45 11.91 -26.03
N GLU A 169 6.51 11.64 -25.25
CA GLU A 169 6.47 11.74 -23.77
C GLU A 169 6.10 13.14 -23.27
N ASP A 170 6.71 14.19 -23.80
CA ASP A 170 6.43 15.57 -23.40
C ASP A 170 5.03 16.02 -23.85
N ALA A 171 4.64 15.66 -25.06
CA ALA A 171 3.31 15.97 -25.60
C ALA A 171 2.19 15.29 -24.80
N PHE A 172 2.46 14.10 -24.25
CA PHE A 172 1.56 13.40 -23.33
C PHE A 172 1.55 14.03 -21.94
N LEU A 173 2.74 14.28 -21.36
CA LEU A 173 2.88 14.64 -19.95
C LEU A 173 2.53 16.10 -19.66
N HIS A 174 3.01 17.05 -20.47
CA HIS A 174 2.92 18.49 -20.18
C HIS A 174 1.48 19.02 -20.07
N PRO A 175 0.49 18.59 -20.87
CA PRO A 175 -0.88 19.05 -20.72
C PRO A 175 -1.60 18.51 -19.49
N LEU A 176 -1.07 17.48 -18.82
CA LEU A 176 -1.75 16.83 -17.70
C LEU A 176 -1.81 17.74 -16.47
N PRO A 177 -2.97 17.77 -15.77
CA PRO A 177 -3.08 18.38 -14.45
C PRO A 177 -2.07 17.80 -13.46
N VAL A 178 -1.47 18.64 -12.61
CA VAL A 178 -0.43 18.23 -11.67
C VAL A 178 -0.86 17.10 -10.72
N GLU A 179 -2.15 16.99 -10.40
CA GLU A 179 -2.71 15.93 -9.56
C GLU A 179 -2.68 14.54 -10.21
N LEU A 180 -2.50 14.44 -11.52
CA LEU A 180 -2.34 13.17 -12.22
C LEU A 180 -0.92 12.62 -12.13
N LEU A 181 0.05 13.46 -11.77
CA LEU A 181 1.44 13.02 -11.61
C LEU A 181 1.61 12.08 -10.41
N TRP A 182 2.33 11.01 -10.61
CA TRP A 182 2.66 10.10 -9.51
C TRP A 182 3.55 10.79 -8.48
N GLY A 183 3.15 10.74 -7.22
CA GLY A 183 3.83 11.44 -6.11
C GLY A 183 3.24 12.81 -5.78
N VAL A 184 2.33 13.34 -6.61
CA VAL A 184 1.60 14.57 -6.31
C VAL A 184 0.25 14.24 -5.67
N GLY A 185 0.17 14.37 -4.34
CA GLY A 185 -1.07 14.24 -3.57
C GLY A 185 -1.83 15.56 -3.50
N GLU A 186 -3.04 15.53 -2.90
CA GLU A 186 -3.93 16.70 -2.80
C GLU A 186 -3.26 17.94 -2.19
N VAL A 187 -2.47 17.77 -1.11
CA VAL A 187 -1.75 18.88 -0.44
C VAL A 187 -0.71 19.49 -1.37
N THR A 188 0.07 18.66 -2.08
CA THR A 188 1.08 19.14 -3.03
C THR A 188 0.43 19.82 -4.22
N ALA A 189 -0.64 19.25 -4.79
CA ALA A 189 -1.40 19.83 -5.88
C ALA A 189 -2.02 21.18 -5.48
N ALA A 190 -2.64 21.27 -4.30
CA ALA A 190 -3.20 22.53 -3.80
C ALA A 190 -2.11 23.60 -3.64
N ARG A 191 -0.92 23.22 -3.15
CA ARG A 191 0.22 24.11 -3.01
C ARG A 191 0.72 24.62 -4.37
N LEU A 192 0.88 23.74 -5.35
CA LEU A 192 1.28 24.12 -6.72
C LEU A 192 0.26 25.06 -7.34
N ARG A 193 -1.04 24.76 -7.26
CA ARG A 193 -2.12 25.64 -7.75
C ARG A 193 -2.12 27.03 -7.09
N GLY A 194 -1.76 27.09 -5.79
CA GLY A 194 -1.59 28.37 -5.09
C GLY A 194 -0.50 29.28 -5.69
N TYR A 195 0.42 28.70 -6.45
CA TYR A 195 1.45 29.43 -7.24
C TYR A 195 1.10 29.53 -8.73
N GLY A 196 -0.15 29.21 -9.12
CA GLY A 196 -0.59 29.25 -10.53
C GLY A 196 -0.11 28.08 -11.39
N LEU A 197 0.44 27.01 -10.79
CA LEU A 197 0.94 25.84 -11.51
C LEU A 197 -0.15 24.76 -11.56
N HIS A 198 -0.79 24.60 -12.69
CA HIS A 198 -1.94 23.71 -12.90
C HIS A 198 -1.56 22.45 -13.65
N THR A 199 -0.59 22.51 -14.56
CA THR A 199 -0.17 21.42 -15.44
C THR A 199 1.28 20.99 -15.19
N ALA A 200 1.64 19.80 -15.67
CA ALA A 200 3.03 19.37 -15.66
C ALA A 200 3.92 20.28 -16.49
N GLY A 201 3.41 20.88 -17.57
CA GLY A 201 4.11 21.84 -18.40
C GLY A 201 4.41 23.16 -17.66
N ASP A 202 3.47 23.66 -16.84
CA ASP A 202 3.73 24.83 -15.99
C ASP A 202 4.88 24.56 -15.02
N VAL A 203 4.91 23.34 -14.46
CA VAL A 203 6.00 22.91 -13.57
C VAL A 203 7.32 22.76 -14.33
N ALA A 204 7.31 22.20 -15.54
CA ALA A 204 8.50 22.03 -16.38
C ALA A 204 9.13 23.36 -16.82
N ALA A 205 8.34 24.42 -16.94
CA ALA A 205 8.82 25.74 -17.28
C ALA A 205 9.59 26.45 -16.15
N LEU A 206 9.55 25.91 -14.92
CA LEU A 206 10.20 26.55 -13.77
C LEU A 206 11.61 26.00 -13.51
N PRO A 207 12.55 26.86 -13.06
CA PRO A 207 13.83 26.42 -12.55
C PRO A 207 13.66 25.51 -11.31
N GLU A 208 14.55 24.53 -11.18
CA GLU A 208 14.52 23.56 -10.09
C GLU A 208 14.52 24.21 -8.69
N GLN A 209 15.32 25.28 -8.52
CA GLN A 209 15.42 26.01 -7.25
C GLN A 209 14.08 26.61 -6.81
N VAL A 210 13.26 27.05 -7.76
CA VAL A 210 11.91 27.59 -7.47
C VAL A 210 11.01 26.48 -6.94
N LEU A 211 11.02 25.31 -7.56
CA LEU A 211 10.25 24.15 -7.08
C LEU A 211 10.74 23.66 -5.71
N VAL A 212 12.05 23.68 -5.46
CA VAL A 212 12.63 23.38 -4.13
C VAL A 212 12.14 24.40 -3.09
N GLY A 213 12.08 25.66 -3.42
CA GLY A 213 11.52 26.72 -2.54
C GLY A 213 10.04 26.50 -2.23
N VAL A 214 9.26 26.07 -3.22
CA VAL A 214 7.83 25.82 -3.08
C VAL A 214 7.53 24.53 -2.31
N LEU A 215 8.20 23.42 -2.61
CA LEU A 215 7.83 22.08 -2.12
C LEU A 215 8.78 21.51 -1.06
N GLY A 216 9.94 22.14 -0.86
CA GLY A 216 11.06 21.59 -0.12
C GLY A 216 11.98 20.72 -0.99
N PRO A 217 13.21 20.43 -0.52
CA PRO A 217 14.25 19.80 -1.34
C PRO A 217 13.82 18.48 -1.99
N ALA A 218 13.36 17.51 -1.19
CA ALA A 218 13.04 16.17 -1.71
C ALA A 218 11.92 16.20 -2.77
N ALA A 219 10.81 16.90 -2.50
CA ALA A 219 9.68 16.96 -3.43
C ALA A 219 9.98 17.85 -4.66
N GLY A 220 10.71 18.95 -4.46
CA GLY A 220 11.10 19.86 -5.54
C GLY A 220 12.04 19.20 -6.55
N HIS A 221 13.13 18.57 -6.08
CA HIS A 221 14.05 17.82 -6.95
C HIS A 221 13.36 16.67 -7.67
N HIS A 222 12.53 15.89 -6.94
CA HIS A 222 11.79 14.78 -7.53
C HIS A 222 10.85 15.27 -8.64
N LEU A 223 10.01 16.26 -8.35
CA LEU A 223 9.03 16.75 -9.32
C LEU A 223 9.69 17.35 -10.55
N HIS A 224 10.77 18.13 -10.36
CA HIS A 224 11.54 18.67 -11.47
C HIS A 224 12.14 17.55 -12.34
N ALA A 225 12.69 16.50 -11.72
CA ALA A 225 13.24 15.38 -12.46
C ALA A 225 12.17 14.65 -13.30
N VAL A 226 10.99 14.38 -12.74
CA VAL A 226 9.93 13.61 -13.43
C VAL A 226 9.32 14.37 -14.59
N VAL A 227 9.11 15.70 -14.48
CA VAL A 227 8.54 16.49 -15.58
C VAL A 227 9.53 16.71 -16.76
N HIS A 228 10.82 16.44 -16.53
CA HIS A 228 11.87 16.46 -17.57
C HIS A 228 12.28 15.04 -18.01
N GLY A 229 11.47 14.01 -17.76
CA GLY A 229 11.75 12.65 -18.17
C GLY A 229 12.98 12.01 -17.52
N ARG A 230 13.53 12.61 -16.44
CA ARG A 230 14.69 12.10 -15.68
C ARG A 230 14.24 11.19 -14.55
N THR A 231 13.72 10.02 -14.90
CA THR A 231 13.24 9.01 -13.96
C THR A 231 13.94 7.68 -14.21
N PRO A 232 14.04 6.80 -13.19
CA PRO A 232 14.54 5.45 -13.41
C PRO A 232 13.78 4.74 -14.51
N GLU A 233 14.50 4.00 -15.36
CA GLU A 233 13.93 3.27 -16.51
C GLU A 233 13.73 1.77 -16.20
N ARG A 234 14.07 1.31 -14.99
CA ARG A 234 14.08 -0.10 -14.64
C ARG A 234 13.01 -0.45 -13.61
N VAL A 235 12.41 -1.61 -13.78
CA VAL A 235 11.61 -2.29 -12.77
C VAL A 235 12.56 -2.95 -11.75
N VAL A 236 12.27 -2.80 -10.46
CA VAL A 236 13.09 -3.35 -9.36
C VAL A 236 12.37 -4.54 -8.76
N THR A 237 12.79 -5.74 -9.14
CA THR A 237 12.14 -7.00 -8.73
C THR A 237 12.44 -7.41 -7.29
N ASP A 238 13.63 -7.04 -6.76
CA ASP A 238 14.13 -7.50 -5.46
C ASP A 238 13.97 -6.47 -4.35
N ARG A 239 12.99 -5.58 -4.45
CA ARG A 239 12.77 -4.54 -3.46
C ARG A 239 12.20 -5.13 -2.16
N ARG A 240 13.09 -5.35 -1.19
CA ARG A 240 12.67 -5.75 0.15
C ARG A 240 12.05 -4.59 0.92
N ARG A 241 11.03 -4.89 1.73
CA ARG A 241 10.41 -3.89 2.59
C ARG A 241 11.39 -3.32 3.61
N SER A 242 11.35 -2.03 3.83
CA SER A 242 12.14 -1.34 4.86
C SER A 242 11.47 -1.36 6.24
N SER A 243 10.19 -1.69 6.31
CA SER A 243 9.42 -1.77 7.56
C SER A 243 8.24 -2.73 7.45
N ILE A 244 7.88 -3.36 8.58
CA ILE A 244 6.66 -4.15 8.75
C ILE A 244 5.84 -3.50 9.85
N GLY A 245 4.57 -3.14 9.58
CA GLY A 245 3.75 -2.43 10.55
C GLY A 245 2.29 -2.81 10.51
N ALA A 246 1.60 -2.51 11.63
CA ALA A 246 0.16 -2.63 11.75
C ALA A 246 -0.37 -1.48 12.60
N GLN A 247 -1.63 -1.09 12.37
CA GLN A 247 -2.30 -0.06 13.16
C GLN A 247 -3.77 -0.38 13.31
N ARG A 248 -4.38 0.15 14.38
CA ARG A 248 -5.80 -0.01 14.69
C ARG A 248 -6.41 1.33 15.03
N ALA A 249 -7.49 1.70 14.37
CA ALA A 249 -8.36 2.77 14.80
C ALA A 249 -9.15 2.31 16.04
N LEU A 250 -9.18 3.14 17.08
CA LEU A 250 -9.85 2.85 18.35
C LEU A 250 -11.25 3.50 18.40
N GLY A 251 -11.57 4.40 17.43
CA GLY A 251 -12.77 5.20 17.46
C GLY A 251 -12.62 6.46 18.34
N PRO A 252 -13.64 7.32 18.38
CA PRO A 252 -13.67 8.48 19.25
C PRO A 252 -14.00 8.07 20.69
N GLY A 253 -13.51 8.84 21.66
CA GLY A 253 -13.84 8.72 23.08
C GLY A 253 -12.65 8.32 23.96
N PRO A 254 -12.83 8.34 25.29
CA PRO A 254 -11.83 7.89 26.22
C PRO A 254 -11.68 6.35 26.15
N HIS A 255 -10.45 5.89 26.15
CA HIS A 255 -10.13 4.45 26.17
C HIS A 255 -9.40 4.09 27.45
N ALA A 256 -9.81 2.98 28.10
CA ALA A 256 -9.10 2.45 29.26
C ALA A 256 -7.64 2.13 28.88
N PRO A 257 -6.65 2.46 29.72
CA PRO A 257 -5.25 2.16 29.44
C PRO A 257 -4.99 0.67 29.14
N THR A 258 -5.70 -0.22 29.83
CA THR A 258 -5.65 -1.67 29.60
C THR A 258 -6.12 -2.07 28.19
N PHE A 259 -7.17 -1.42 27.68
CA PHE A 259 -7.65 -1.63 26.32
C PHE A 259 -6.62 -1.19 25.27
N VAL A 260 -6.02 -0.01 25.45
CA VAL A 260 -4.99 0.50 24.53
C VAL A 260 -3.78 -0.42 24.53
N ARG A 261 -3.32 -0.87 25.72
CA ARG A 261 -2.21 -1.81 25.86
C ARG A 261 -2.52 -3.14 25.18
N SER A 262 -3.71 -3.71 25.40
CA SER A 262 -4.12 -4.95 24.74
C SER A 262 -4.16 -4.78 23.20
N ALA A 263 -4.74 -3.68 22.70
CA ALA A 263 -4.76 -3.38 21.27
C ALA A 263 -3.33 -3.31 20.68
N LEU A 264 -2.39 -2.66 21.39
CA LEU A 264 -0.99 -2.58 20.98
C LEU A 264 -0.33 -3.96 20.96
N LEU A 265 -0.53 -4.79 21.99
CA LEU A 265 0.04 -6.16 22.05
C LEU A 265 -0.46 -7.04 20.91
N GLY A 266 -1.74 -6.98 20.57
CA GLY A 266 -2.29 -7.69 19.42
C GLY A 266 -1.68 -7.25 18.09
N LEU A 267 -1.34 -5.95 17.95
CA LEU A 267 -0.63 -5.45 16.78
C LEU A 267 0.83 -5.95 16.76
N VAL A 268 1.50 -6.00 17.91
CA VAL A 268 2.86 -6.54 18.01
C VAL A 268 2.90 -8.02 17.62
N ASP A 269 1.98 -8.84 18.15
CA ASP A 269 1.91 -10.26 17.79
C ASP A 269 1.73 -10.44 16.27
N ARG A 270 0.90 -9.61 15.64
CA ARG A 270 0.71 -9.62 14.18
C ARG A 270 1.96 -9.24 13.40
N VAL A 271 2.66 -8.17 13.79
CA VAL A 271 3.87 -7.73 13.06
C VAL A 271 5.06 -8.65 13.33
N ALA A 272 5.19 -9.24 14.54
CA ALA A 272 6.22 -10.21 14.87
C ALA A 272 6.07 -11.49 14.04
N ARG A 273 4.84 -12.03 13.92
CA ARG A 273 4.58 -13.16 13.05
C ARG A 273 4.94 -12.87 11.59
N ARG A 274 4.51 -11.72 11.03
CA ARG A 274 4.87 -11.32 9.67
C ARG A 274 6.38 -11.17 9.48
N LEU A 275 7.09 -10.71 10.50
CA LEU A 275 8.54 -10.58 10.49
C LEU A 275 9.20 -11.96 10.35
N ARG A 276 8.74 -12.95 11.14
CA ARG A 276 9.25 -14.34 11.08
C ARG A 276 8.86 -15.03 9.77
N GLU A 277 7.62 -14.84 9.27
CA GLU A 277 7.17 -15.35 7.97
C GLU A 277 8.01 -14.84 6.81
N ALA A 278 8.53 -13.60 6.93
CA ALA A 278 9.43 -12.98 5.95
C ALA A 278 10.91 -13.33 6.16
N HIS A 279 11.24 -14.21 7.12
CA HIS A 279 12.62 -14.55 7.49
C HIS A 279 13.48 -13.31 7.81
N ARG A 280 12.92 -12.40 8.61
CA ARG A 280 13.55 -11.12 8.96
C ARG A 280 13.60 -10.93 10.47
N THR A 281 14.56 -10.09 10.88
CA THR A 281 14.65 -9.53 12.23
C THR A 281 14.51 -8.02 12.20
N ALA A 282 14.17 -7.41 13.33
CA ALA A 282 14.05 -5.97 13.47
C ALA A 282 14.88 -5.46 14.63
N ARG A 283 15.49 -4.27 14.46
CA ARG A 283 16.24 -3.60 15.52
C ARG A 283 15.50 -2.42 16.12
N THR A 284 14.50 -1.87 15.45
CA THR A 284 13.80 -0.67 15.94
C THR A 284 12.30 -0.89 15.96
N VAL A 285 11.70 -0.64 17.13
CA VAL A 285 10.25 -0.61 17.34
C VAL A 285 9.78 0.85 17.28
N VAL A 286 8.76 1.12 16.48
CA VAL A 286 8.18 2.45 16.28
C VAL A 286 6.72 2.42 16.71
N LEU A 287 6.36 3.15 17.76
CA LEU A 287 5.00 3.40 18.19
C LEU A 287 4.42 4.58 17.40
N ARG A 288 3.23 4.42 16.84
CA ARG A 288 2.48 5.46 16.10
C ARG A 288 1.17 5.75 16.80
N LEU A 289 0.88 7.01 17.02
CA LEU A 289 -0.32 7.49 17.72
C LEU A 289 -1.04 8.53 16.88
N ARG A 290 -2.37 8.54 16.96
CA ARG A 290 -3.21 9.63 16.46
C ARG A 290 -4.15 10.05 17.59
N PHE A 291 -4.12 11.32 17.94
CA PHE A 291 -4.93 11.88 19.03
C PHE A 291 -6.36 12.24 18.58
N ALA A 292 -7.19 12.68 19.53
CA ALA A 292 -8.58 13.03 19.26
C ALA A 292 -8.71 14.24 18.30
N ASP A 293 -7.75 15.14 18.31
CA ASP A 293 -7.61 16.28 17.38
C ASP A 293 -7.00 15.89 16.02
N TYR A 294 -6.84 14.61 15.74
CA TYR A 294 -6.21 14.02 14.53
C TYR A 294 -4.72 14.33 14.36
N THR A 295 -4.08 15.04 15.25
CA THR A 295 -2.62 15.19 15.24
C THR A 295 -1.96 13.84 15.52
N ARG A 296 -0.70 13.70 15.10
CA ARG A 296 0.04 12.43 15.16
C ARG A 296 1.29 12.59 15.99
N ALA A 297 1.68 11.52 16.67
CA ALA A 297 2.98 11.41 17.32
C ALA A 297 3.61 10.04 16.99
N THR A 298 4.92 10.05 16.96
CA THR A 298 5.72 8.84 16.76
C THR A 298 6.79 8.78 17.83
N ARG A 299 7.03 7.60 18.40
CA ARG A 299 8.14 7.31 19.30
C ARG A 299 8.83 6.05 18.83
N SER A 300 10.13 5.99 18.96
CA SER A 300 10.90 4.83 18.55
C SER A 300 11.92 4.43 19.60
N HIS A 301 12.19 3.13 19.68
CA HIS A 301 13.23 2.56 20.50
C HIS A 301 14.03 1.55 19.67
N SER A 302 15.36 1.69 19.66
CA SER A 302 16.25 0.74 19.01
C SER A 302 16.81 -0.22 20.02
N LEU A 303 16.57 -1.50 19.79
CA LEU A 303 17.08 -2.59 20.63
C LEU A 303 18.59 -2.73 20.46
N PRO A 304 19.32 -3.19 21.48
CA PRO A 304 20.76 -3.48 21.37
C PRO A 304 21.06 -4.48 20.26
N HIS A 305 20.24 -5.52 20.14
CA HIS A 305 20.35 -6.58 19.14
C HIS A 305 19.06 -6.68 18.31
N ALA A 306 19.21 -7.05 17.03
CA ALA A 306 18.06 -7.36 16.18
C ALA A 306 17.36 -8.62 16.70
N THR A 307 16.02 -8.67 16.61
CA THR A 307 15.22 -9.78 17.13
C THR A 307 13.95 -9.99 16.31
N ASP A 308 13.43 -11.19 16.32
CA ASP A 308 12.09 -11.56 15.84
C ASP A 308 11.19 -12.06 17.01
N SER A 309 11.73 -12.07 18.23
CA SER A 309 11.01 -12.47 19.44
C SER A 309 9.81 -11.58 19.72
N GLY A 310 8.62 -12.14 19.70
CA GLY A 310 7.36 -11.44 19.99
C GLY A 310 7.34 -10.81 21.37
N GLU A 311 8.02 -11.40 22.35
CA GLU A 311 8.11 -10.88 23.72
C GLU A 311 8.97 -9.61 23.80
N ARG A 312 10.20 -9.65 23.28
CA ARG A 312 11.11 -8.48 23.29
C ARG A 312 10.52 -7.28 22.54
N LEU A 313 9.83 -7.55 21.42
CA LEU A 313 9.13 -6.52 20.69
C LEU A 313 7.94 -5.95 21.46
N ALA A 314 7.22 -6.79 22.21
CA ALA A 314 6.10 -6.39 23.05
C ALA A 314 6.55 -5.54 24.25
N GLU A 315 7.64 -5.92 24.90
CA GLU A 315 8.24 -5.14 26.00
C GLU A 315 8.66 -3.74 25.53
N ALA A 316 9.36 -3.66 24.40
CA ALA A 316 9.79 -2.39 23.84
C ALA A 316 8.57 -1.51 23.44
N ALA A 317 7.55 -2.09 22.83
CA ALA A 317 6.34 -1.36 22.46
C ALA A 317 5.56 -0.89 23.70
N ALA A 318 5.47 -1.70 24.74
CA ALA A 318 4.82 -1.35 25.99
C ALA A 318 5.55 -0.22 26.72
N ALA A 319 6.88 -0.28 26.79
CA ALA A 319 7.70 0.78 27.38
C ALA A 319 7.51 2.13 26.65
N LEU A 320 7.44 2.10 25.31
CA LEU A 320 7.14 3.31 24.53
C LEU A 320 5.74 3.85 24.81
N LEU A 321 4.74 2.99 25.01
CA LEU A 321 3.38 3.43 25.36
C LEU A 321 3.34 4.04 26.76
N ASP A 322 4.05 3.47 27.73
CA ASP A 322 4.13 3.98 29.11
C ASP A 322 4.78 5.37 29.15
N GLN A 323 5.82 5.62 28.37
CA GLN A 323 6.46 6.94 28.25
C GLN A 323 5.51 8.04 27.76
N VAL A 324 4.53 7.69 26.93
CA VAL A 324 3.58 8.64 26.36
C VAL A 324 2.22 8.63 27.06
N ALA A 325 2.04 7.83 28.12
CA ALA A 325 0.77 7.70 28.83
C ALA A 325 0.19 9.05 29.33
N PRO A 326 0.99 10.02 29.84
CA PRO A 326 0.47 11.34 30.19
C PRO A 326 -0.13 12.06 28.97
N LEU A 327 0.56 12.06 27.84
CA LEU A 327 0.11 12.71 26.60
C LEU A 327 -1.17 12.06 26.05
N VAL A 328 -1.28 10.73 26.14
CA VAL A 328 -2.48 9.97 25.73
C VAL A 328 -3.69 10.33 26.62
N ARG A 329 -3.49 10.50 27.93
CA ARG A 329 -4.57 10.89 28.86
C ARG A 329 -5.07 12.31 28.59
N ASP A 330 -4.14 13.23 28.32
CA ASP A 330 -4.44 14.64 28.07
C ASP A 330 -5.20 14.84 26.74
N ARG A 331 -4.73 14.19 25.67
CA ARG A 331 -5.20 14.47 24.29
C ARG A 331 -6.20 13.45 23.75
N GLY A 332 -6.47 12.36 24.48
CA GLY A 332 -7.24 11.24 23.97
C GLY A 332 -6.54 10.52 22.81
N LEU A 333 -6.94 9.30 22.50
CA LEU A 333 -6.33 8.47 21.46
C LEU A 333 -7.39 7.91 20.51
N THR A 334 -7.21 8.08 19.20
CA THR A 334 -8.12 7.53 18.18
C THR A 334 -7.47 6.46 17.29
N LEU A 335 -6.14 6.29 17.39
CA LEU A 335 -5.41 5.24 16.70
C LEU A 335 -4.13 4.90 17.45
N VAL A 336 -3.83 3.61 17.53
CA VAL A 336 -2.55 3.07 17.96
C VAL A 336 -1.97 2.20 16.85
N GLY A 337 -0.66 2.27 16.65
CA GLY A 337 0.05 1.47 15.66
C GLY A 337 1.47 1.13 16.11
N VAL A 338 2.00 0.06 15.56
CA VAL A 338 3.41 -0.34 15.71
C VAL A 338 4.01 -0.62 14.35
N ALA A 339 5.27 -0.26 14.17
CA ALA A 339 6.06 -0.64 13.01
C ALA A 339 7.45 -1.11 13.45
N LEU A 340 7.94 -2.12 12.78
CA LEU A 340 9.29 -2.65 12.92
C LEU A 340 10.14 -2.12 11.77
N THR A 341 11.30 -1.55 12.09
CA THR A 341 12.22 -0.96 11.11
C THR A 341 13.65 -1.41 11.40
N ASN A 342 14.61 -0.98 10.56
CA ASN A 342 15.96 -1.51 10.58
C ASN A 342 15.94 -3.04 10.49
N LEU A 343 15.26 -3.52 9.42
CA LEU A 343 15.06 -4.94 9.19
C LEU A 343 16.36 -5.59 8.66
N GLY A 344 16.76 -6.69 9.30
CA GLY A 344 17.85 -7.57 8.91
C GLY A 344 17.37 -8.93 8.41
N SER A 345 18.29 -9.79 7.96
CA SER A 345 18.02 -11.22 7.71
C SER A 345 18.11 -11.99 9.03
N ASP A 346 17.26 -13.00 9.22
CA ASP A 346 17.35 -13.94 10.34
C ASP A 346 18.61 -14.82 10.27
N ALA A 347 19.13 -15.08 9.07
CA ALA A 347 20.35 -15.85 8.86
C ALA A 347 21.65 -15.15 9.36
N ALA A 348 21.57 -13.85 9.70
CA ALA A 348 22.72 -13.04 10.12
C ALA A 348 22.56 -12.48 11.54
N VAL A 349 21.84 -13.16 12.42
CA VAL A 349 21.65 -12.75 13.81
C VAL A 349 22.82 -13.24 14.64
N GLN A 350 23.48 -12.33 15.36
CA GLN A 350 24.41 -12.70 16.39
C GLN A 350 23.64 -13.26 17.59
N ASP A 351 23.82 -14.54 17.87
CA ASP A 351 23.24 -15.17 19.05
C ASP A 351 23.76 -14.51 20.33
N VAL A 352 22.83 -14.13 21.19
CA VAL A 352 23.12 -13.66 22.54
C VAL A 352 23.02 -14.85 23.48
N LEU A 353 24.06 -15.09 24.28
CA LEU A 353 24.02 -16.16 25.28
C LEU A 353 22.80 -15.97 26.18
N PRO A 354 22.01 -17.04 26.44
CA PRO A 354 20.75 -16.96 27.18
C PRO A 354 20.96 -16.84 28.69
N LEU A 355 21.82 -15.89 29.10
CA LEU A 355 22.18 -15.74 30.53
C LEU A 355 21.08 -15.03 31.35
N GLU A 356 20.19 -14.29 30.70
CA GLU A 356 19.20 -13.45 31.40
C GLU A 356 17.75 -13.68 30.98
N HIS A 357 17.50 -14.38 29.87
CA HIS A 357 16.12 -14.58 29.37
C HIS A 357 15.94 -16.01 28.87
N ALA A 358 14.82 -16.64 29.24
CA ALA A 358 14.42 -17.91 28.66
C ALA A 358 14.19 -17.75 27.14
N ASP A 359 14.76 -18.65 26.36
CA ASP A 359 14.50 -18.68 24.91
C ASP A 359 13.03 -19.05 24.65
N ARG A 360 12.25 -18.12 24.15
CA ARG A 360 10.85 -18.33 23.77
C ARG A 360 10.63 -18.53 22.28
N ALA A 361 11.67 -18.61 21.48
CA ALA A 361 11.56 -18.90 20.04
C ALA A 361 10.75 -20.19 19.76
N PRO A 362 10.85 -21.28 20.57
CA PRO A 362 10.01 -22.45 20.39
C PRO A 362 8.51 -22.18 20.58
N LEU A 363 8.15 -21.29 21.51
CA LEU A 363 6.77 -20.90 21.76
C LEU A 363 6.21 -20.06 20.59
N ASP A 364 6.97 -19.09 20.12
CA ASP A 364 6.61 -18.27 18.95
C ASP A 364 6.44 -19.17 17.70
N ALA A 365 7.35 -20.11 17.46
CA ALA A 365 7.27 -21.07 16.37
C ALA A 365 6.04 -22.00 16.46
N ALA A 366 5.72 -22.48 17.66
CA ALA A 366 4.53 -23.32 17.89
C ALA A 366 3.24 -22.52 17.64
N ALA A 367 3.16 -21.29 18.15
CA ALA A 367 2.02 -20.41 17.91
C ALA A 367 1.83 -20.09 16.41
N ASP A 368 2.93 -19.83 15.69
CA ASP A 368 2.90 -19.59 14.24
C ASP A 368 2.48 -20.85 13.47
N ALA A 369 2.91 -22.04 13.86
CA ALA A 369 2.49 -23.32 13.26
C ALA A 369 0.98 -23.56 13.42
N VAL A 370 0.43 -23.30 14.62
CA VAL A 370 -1.01 -23.37 14.88
C VAL A 370 -1.77 -22.35 14.03
N ALA A 371 -1.28 -21.10 13.95
CA ALA A 371 -1.90 -20.04 13.16
C ALA A 371 -1.92 -20.36 11.66
N ARG A 372 -0.85 -20.98 11.11
CA ARG A 372 -0.81 -21.45 9.72
C ARG A 372 -1.82 -22.56 9.44
N ARG A 373 -2.02 -23.49 10.39
CA ARG A 373 -2.88 -24.66 10.19
C ARG A 373 -4.36 -24.37 10.45
N PHE A 374 -4.68 -23.52 11.41
CA PHE A 374 -6.04 -23.33 11.92
C PHE A 374 -6.54 -21.88 11.82
N GLY A 375 -5.73 -20.97 11.26
CA GLY A 375 -6.06 -19.56 11.14
C GLY A 375 -5.47 -18.67 12.25
N THR A 376 -5.30 -17.40 11.95
CA THR A 376 -4.53 -16.43 12.76
C THR A 376 -5.17 -16.03 14.10
N GLY A 377 -6.43 -16.42 14.37
CA GLY A 377 -7.15 -16.12 15.62
C GLY A 377 -7.22 -17.30 16.59
N THR A 378 -6.67 -18.47 16.25
CA THR A 378 -6.84 -19.72 17.03
C THR A 378 -6.06 -19.68 18.34
N VAL A 379 -4.86 -19.11 18.38
CA VAL A 379 -4.06 -18.88 19.58
C VAL A 379 -3.85 -17.39 19.74
N VAL A 380 -4.34 -16.85 20.86
CA VAL A 380 -4.20 -15.45 21.22
C VAL A 380 -3.77 -15.32 22.69
N ARG A 381 -3.10 -14.24 23.04
CA ARG A 381 -2.80 -13.96 24.46
C ARG A 381 -4.10 -13.83 25.25
N ALA A 382 -4.13 -14.35 26.47
CA ALA A 382 -5.32 -14.26 27.34
C ALA A 382 -5.85 -12.82 27.51
N SER A 383 -4.96 -11.82 27.50
CA SER A 383 -5.31 -10.40 27.54
C SER A 383 -6.06 -9.90 26.30
N LEU A 384 -6.05 -10.67 25.20
CA LEU A 384 -6.71 -10.33 23.93
C LEU A 384 -8.08 -10.98 23.74
N LEU A 385 -8.45 -11.95 24.58
CA LEU A 385 -9.70 -12.72 24.44
C LEU A 385 -10.99 -11.87 24.41
N ARG A 386 -10.95 -10.65 24.90
CA ARG A 386 -12.08 -9.70 24.90
C ARG A 386 -11.92 -8.49 23.96
N THR A 387 -10.79 -8.39 23.27
CA THR A 387 -10.54 -7.31 22.31
C THR A 387 -10.71 -7.88 20.92
N GLY A 388 -11.83 -7.59 20.26
CA GLY A 388 -12.02 -8.02 18.86
C GLY A 388 -10.83 -7.65 17.97
N ASP A 389 -10.49 -8.53 17.04
CA ASP A 389 -9.27 -8.46 16.19
C ASP A 389 -9.36 -7.33 15.17
N GLY A 390 -9.72 -6.27 15.17
CA GLY A 390 -9.74 -5.21 14.14
C GLY A 390 -9.40 -5.72 12.72
N PHE A 391 -9.88 -5.09 11.70
CA PHE A 391 -9.62 -5.49 10.31
C PHE A 391 -8.12 -5.40 9.97
N ALA A 392 -7.58 -6.46 9.40
CA ALA A 392 -6.24 -6.46 8.79
C ALA A 392 -6.40 -6.26 7.28
N VAL A 393 -5.97 -5.11 6.78
CA VAL A 393 -5.92 -4.87 5.33
C VAL A 393 -4.82 -5.76 4.73
N PRO A 394 -5.10 -6.49 3.65
CA PRO A 394 -4.10 -7.30 2.95
C PRO A 394 -2.92 -6.47 2.47
N GLN A 395 -1.76 -7.09 2.45
CA GLN A 395 -0.53 -6.51 1.91
C GLN A 395 0.13 -7.54 1.00
N LEU A 396 0.92 -7.10 0.03
CA LEU A 396 1.78 -8.00 -0.72
C LEU A 396 2.66 -8.81 0.24
N PRO A 397 2.96 -10.07 -0.04
CA PRO A 397 4.02 -10.81 0.61
C PRO A 397 5.37 -10.11 0.39
N ASP A 398 6.35 -10.36 1.26
CA ASP A 398 7.73 -9.87 1.08
C ASP A 398 8.46 -10.68 0.02
#